data_04e8a38f4245ace64c63653b8dfd63f7
#
_entry.id   04e8a38f4245ace64c63653b8dfd63f7
#
_cell.length_a   1.000
_cell.length_b   1.000
_cell.length_c   1.000
_cell.angle_alpha   90.00
_cell.angle_beta   90.00
_cell.angle_gamma   90.00
#
_symmetry.space_group_name_H-M   'P 1'
#
loop_
_entity.id
_entity.type
_entity.pdbx_description
1 polymer ?
#
loop_
_entity_poly.entity_id
_entity_poly.type
_entity_poly.pdbx_seq_one_letter_code
_entity_poly.pdbx_strand_id
1 'polypeptide(L)'
;MTSLEYYSKRKEDSRQELATLIAQANQFIGDTHNSLNTHTNQGSNIANIKMLSQQLQQLTSRIELENQKGDMLESICLTLTTEG
;
A
#
# COMPACT_ATOMS: atom_id res chain seq x y z
N MET A 1 -6.55 -11.72 26.71
CA MET A 1 -5.62 -10.98 25.79
C MET A 1 -5.26 -9.65 26.42
N THR A 2 -3.98 -9.36 26.54
CA THR A 2 -3.54 -8.05 27.04
C THR A 2 -3.66 -6.99 25.95
N SER A 3 -3.62 -5.72 26.35
CA SER A 3 -3.63 -4.62 25.40
C SER A 3 -2.42 -4.69 24.46
N LEU A 4 -1.26 -5.04 24.99
CA LEU A 4 -0.05 -5.17 24.19
C LEU A 4 -0.20 -6.27 23.14
N GLU A 5 -0.75 -7.43 23.51
CA GLU A 5 -0.98 -8.52 22.55
C GLU A 5 -1.94 -8.11 21.46
N TYR A 6 -3.01 -7.42 21.81
CA TYR A 6 -4.01 -6.94 20.85
C TYR A 6 -3.39 -5.99 19.84
N TYR A 7 -2.66 -4.97 20.30
CA TYR A 7 -2.07 -3.99 19.40
C TYR A 7 -0.89 -4.55 18.63
N SER A 8 -0.14 -5.50 19.20
CA SER A 8 0.95 -6.19 18.49
C SER A 8 0.41 -6.96 17.30
N LYS A 9 -0.73 -7.65 17.49
CA LYS A 9 -1.37 -8.37 16.39
C LYS A 9 -1.88 -7.43 15.32
N ARG A 10 -2.48 -6.33 15.71
CA ARG A 10 -2.98 -5.34 14.76
C ARG A 10 -1.82 -4.69 13.98
N LYS A 11 -0.70 -4.46 14.63
CA LYS A 11 0.51 -3.96 13.97
C LYS A 11 1.00 -4.96 12.93
N GLU A 12 1.07 -6.23 13.28
CA GLU A 12 1.47 -7.28 12.36
C GLU A 12 0.53 -7.38 11.18
N ASP A 13 -0.79 -7.37 11.42
CA ASP A 13 -1.79 -7.42 10.35
C ASP A 13 -1.65 -6.21 9.42
N SER A 14 -1.40 -5.03 9.98
CA SER A 14 -1.19 -3.81 9.21
C SER A 14 0.08 -3.90 8.34
N ARG A 15 1.16 -4.45 8.88
CA ARG A 15 2.41 -4.63 8.12
C ARG A 15 2.24 -5.64 6.99
N GLN A 16 1.46 -6.69 7.20
CA GLN A 16 1.14 -7.66 6.15
C GLN A 16 0.28 -7.03 5.06
N GLU A 17 -0.72 -6.23 5.45
CA GLU A 17 -1.55 -5.52 4.48
C GLU A 17 -0.72 -4.52 3.67
N LEU A 18 0.20 -3.81 4.31
CA LEU A 18 1.10 -2.89 3.63
C LEU A 18 1.96 -3.64 2.59
N ALA A 19 2.52 -4.79 2.97
CA ALA A 19 3.31 -5.60 2.05
C ALA A 19 2.47 -6.06 0.84
N THR A 20 1.22 -6.46 1.08
CA THR A 20 0.29 -6.86 0.03
C THR A 20 0.01 -5.69 -0.93
N LEU A 21 -0.25 -4.51 -0.38
CA LEU A 21 -0.51 -3.32 -1.19
C LEU A 21 0.71 -2.92 -2.03
N ILE A 22 1.90 -3.01 -1.46
CA ILE A 22 3.14 -2.72 -2.19
C ILE A 22 3.35 -3.74 -3.32
N ALA A 23 3.09 -5.02 -3.06
CA ALA A 23 3.18 -6.06 -4.09
C ALA A 23 2.19 -5.80 -5.22
N GLN A 24 0.96 -5.40 -4.89
CA GLN A 24 -0.05 -5.04 -5.89
C GLN A 24 0.39 -3.85 -6.73
N ALA A 25 0.98 -2.83 -6.09
CA ALA A 25 1.48 -1.65 -6.80
C ALA A 25 2.61 -2.02 -7.76
N ASN A 26 3.54 -2.87 -7.32
CA ASN A 26 4.65 -3.32 -8.17
C ASN A 26 4.15 -4.12 -9.37
N GLN A 27 3.18 -4.99 -9.15
CA GLN A 27 2.57 -5.76 -10.25
C GLN A 27 1.85 -4.83 -11.22
N PHE A 28 1.10 -3.86 -10.69
CA PHE A 28 0.39 -2.88 -11.50
C PHE A 28 1.34 -2.07 -12.38
N ILE A 29 2.47 -1.64 -11.81
CA ILE A 29 3.50 -0.89 -12.57
C ILE A 29 4.08 -1.77 -13.69
N GLY A 30 4.39 -3.03 -13.39
CA GLY A 30 4.88 -3.97 -14.39
C GLY A 30 3.88 -4.22 -15.52
N ASP A 31 2.62 -4.44 -15.17
CA ASP A 31 1.55 -4.65 -16.15
C ASP A 31 1.34 -3.40 -17.01
N THR A 32 1.40 -2.22 -16.41
CA THR A 32 1.30 -0.94 -17.10
C THR A 32 2.43 -0.77 -18.11
N HIS A 33 3.65 -1.06 -17.68
CA HIS A 33 4.83 -0.96 -18.55
C HIS A 33 4.69 -1.89 -19.77
N ASN A 34 4.27 -3.13 -19.54
CA ASN A 34 4.05 -4.09 -20.62
C ASN A 34 2.95 -3.63 -21.57
N SER A 35 1.86 -3.12 -21.02
CA SER A 35 0.73 -2.63 -21.83
C SER A 35 1.14 -1.47 -22.73
N LEU A 36 1.88 -0.51 -22.18
CA LEU A 36 2.33 0.66 -22.94
C LEU A 36 3.33 0.27 -24.04
N ASN A 37 4.19 -0.72 -23.79
CA ASN A 37 5.15 -1.20 -24.78
C ASN A 37 4.50 -1.93 -25.96
N THR A 38 3.33 -2.53 -25.75
CA THR A 38 2.64 -3.27 -26.80
C THR A 38 1.68 -2.43 -27.63
N HIS A 39 1.31 -1.25 -27.14
CA HIS A 39 0.37 -0.35 -27.80
C HIS A 39 1.11 0.66 -28.68
N THR A 40 0.78 0.69 -29.97
CA THR A 40 1.39 1.60 -30.93
C THR A 40 0.50 2.79 -31.26
N ASN A 41 -0.78 2.77 -30.88
CA ASN A 41 -1.72 3.86 -31.14
C ASN A 41 -1.58 4.93 -30.06
N GLN A 42 -1.06 6.09 -30.43
CA GLN A 42 -0.78 7.17 -29.48
C GLN A 42 -2.04 7.70 -28.79
N GLY A 43 -3.16 7.80 -29.49
CA GLY A 43 -4.42 8.28 -28.90
C GLY A 43 -4.93 7.35 -27.80
N SER A 44 -4.91 6.05 -28.06
CA SER A 44 -5.28 5.05 -27.05
C SER A 44 -4.31 5.07 -25.89
N ASN A 45 -3.02 5.26 -26.13
CA ASN A 45 -2.01 5.30 -25.08
C ASN A 45 -2.23 6.47 -24.12
N ILE A 46 -2.59 7.66 -24.63
CA ILE A 46 -2.87 8.82 -23.78
C ILE A 46 -4.01 8.54 -22.82
N ALA A 47 -5.12 7.98 -23.33
CA ALA A 47 -6.26 7.64 -22.50
C ALA A 47 -5.90 6.58 -21.46
N ASN A 48 -5.15 5.57 -21.85
CA ASN A 48 -4.69 4.51 -20.95
C ASN A 48 -3.76 5.07 -19.87
N ILE A 49 -2.84 5.95 -20.23
CA ILE A 49 -1.91 6.58 -19.27
C ILE A 49 -2.70 7.33 -18.20
N LYS A 50 -3.73 8.10 -18.60
CA LYS A 50 -4.55 8.83 -17.64
C LYS A 50 -5.26 7.90 -16.67
N MET A 51 -5.90 6.85 -17.20
CA MET A 51 -6.61 5.85 -16.37
C MET A 51 -5.64 5.16 -15.41
N LEU A 52 -4.50 4.70 -15.92
CA LEU A 52 -3.50 3.98 -15.13
C LEU A 52 -2.88 4.89 -14.06
N SER A 53 -2.65 6.16 -14.39
CA SER A 53 -2.15 7.15 -13.42
C SER A 53 -3.12 7.35 -12.27
N GLN A 54 -4.42 7.41 -12.55
CA GLN A 54 -5.45 7.55 -11.52
C GLN A 54 -5.50 6.31 -10.63
N GLN A 55 -5.41 5.12 -11.20
CA GLN A 55 -5.41 3.87 -10.44
C GLN A 55 -4.18 3.77 -9.55
N LEU A 56 -3.01 4.14 -10.07
CA LEU A 56 -1.78 4.14 -9.28
C LEU A 56 -1.85 5.16 -8.14
N GLN A 57 -2.45 6.32 -8.38
CA GLN A 57 -2.63 7.33 -7.34
C GLN A 57 -3.52 6.83 -6.20
N GLN A 58 -4.60 6.10 -6.53
CA GLN A 58 -5.46 5.50 -5.53
C GLN A 58 -4.71 4.45 -4.70
N LEU A 59 -3.91 3.60 -5.35
CA LEU A 59 -3.09 2.61 -4.66
C LEU A 59 -2.07 3.29 -3.74
N THR A 60 -1.41 4.34 -4.23
CA THR A 60 -0.44 5.10 -3.46
C THR A 60 -1.08 5.68 -2.19
N SER A 61 -2.28 6.24 -2.31
CA SER A 61 -3.00 6.79 -1.16
C SER A 61 -3.31 5.70 -0.13
N ARG A 62 -3.73 4.51 -0.58
CA ARG A 62 -3.99 3.38 0.32
C ARG A 62 -2.72 2.93 1.03
N ILE A 63 -1.60 2.89 0.30
CA ILE A 63 -0.30 2.52 0.88
C ILE A 63 0.11 3.53 1.96
N GLU A 64 -0.04 4.82 1.68
CA GLU A 64 0.29 5.87 2.64
C GLU A 64 -0.55 5.77 3.91
N LEU A 65 -1.87 5.54 3.76
CA LEU A 65 -2.77 5.38 4.90
C LEU A 65 -2.41 4.16 5.74
N GLU A 66 -2.11 3.03 5.10
CA GLU A 66 -1.75 1.81 5.83
C GLU A 66 -0.40 1.98 6.53
N ASN A 67 0.54 2.68 5.90
CA ASN A 67 1.83 2.97 6.53
C ASN A 67 1.66 3.86 7.78
N GLN A 68 0.84 4.91 7.70
CA GLN A 68 0.55 5.77 8.84
C GLN A 68 -0.13 5.00 9.96
N LYS A 69 -1.07 4.12 9.63
CA LYS A 69 -1.73 3.27 10.60
C LYS A 69 -0.75 2.34 11.29
N GLY A 70 0.16 1.74 10.53
CA GLY A 70 1.20 0.88 11.09
C GLY A 70 2.13 1.62 12.03
N ASP A 71 2.52 2.83 11.69
CA ASP A 71 3.37 3.67 12.53
C ASP A 71 2.66 4.04 13.82
N MET A 72 1.37 4.36 13.76
CA MET A 72 0.57 4.66 14.95
C MET A 72 0.48 3.44 15.86
N LEU A 73 0.23 2.27 15.29
CA LEU A 73 0.16 1.02 16.06
C LEU A 73 1.50 0.69 16.71
N GLU A 74 2.61 0.94 16.01
CA GLU A 74 3.94 0.75 16.57
C GLU A 74 4.16 1.67 17.78
N SER A 75 3.76 2.94 17.67
CA SER A 75 3.87 3.89 18.78
C SER A 75 3.05 3.43 19.98
N ILE A 76 1.85 2.92 19.76
CA ILE A 76 1.02 2.38 20.83
C ILE A 76 1.71 1.19 21.50
N CYS A 77 2.27 0.28 20.73
CA CYS A 77 2.98 -0.87 21.27
C CYS A 77 4.21 -0.46 22.10
N LEU A 78 4.96 0.52 21.62
CA LEU A 78 6.12 1.04 22.36
C LEU A 78 5.69 1.66 23.69
N THR A 79 4.61 2.43 23.69
CA THR A 79 4.07 3.02 24.92
C THR A 79 3.65 1.96 25.91
N LEU A 80 2.92 0.95 25.45
CA LEU A 80 2.46 -0.15 26.31
C LEU A 80 3.63 -0.97 26.87
N THR A 81 4.68 -1.17 26.05
CA THR A 81 5.88 -1.88 26.49
C THR A 81 6.61 -1.09 27.58
N THR A 82 6.70 0.24 27.42
CA THR A 82 7.37 1.11 28.38
C THR A 82 6.62 1.18 29.71
N GLU A 83 5.29 1.20 29.67
CA GLU A 83 4.47 1.30 30.87
C GLU A 83 4.36 -0.04 31.60
N GLY A 84 4.53 -1.11 30.87
CA GLY A 84 4.42 -2.46 31.45
C GLY A 84 5.67 -2.89 32.12
#